data_11a8b17c7a93c5ecea3b7486509c134b
#
_entry.id   11a8b17c7a93c5ecea3b7486509c134b
#
_cell.length_a   1.000
_cell.length_b   1.000
_cell.length_c   1.000
_cell.angle_alpha   90.00
_cell.angle_beta   90.00
_cell.angle_gamma   90.00
#
_symmetry.space_group_name_H-M   'P 1'
#
loop_
_entity.id
_entity.type
_entity.pdbx_description
1 polymer ?
#
loop_
_entity_poly.entity_id
_entity_poly.type
_entity_poly.pdbx_seq_one_letter_code
_entity_poly.pdbx_strand_id
1 'polypeptide(L)'
;LKILMVSSEAVPYAKTGGLADMVSSLSINLAKLGHEVKIVIPRYYSVDRSGLKLLPDAMGTPMGGGIEEWSAVYTADMPGATKKNPVKVYFIDHEIFFGRDGIYGNALETDFIDNPRRFTFFCKAVFQLCRKINWFPDVLHAHDWPAAVAPVYLKFAERTAGSAGEFKDTVSVMTIHNLGYQGVYHKDNYDYAGLGWDVFYKAGFEDWSMMNMLKAGLYSCDKLNTVSPNYAEETKIQVHGFRLDGVLRYRSADYSGILNGIDYNVWNPEKDKYIPQLYSSKNMEGKAKAKEALQKEFGLPANSKIPIIGMVTRLTDQKGVGELFGPAYGSAWSICRDMDLQLVLLGTGDTWCEIEIMGLTSRLSNFKAKIGYSEKLSHLIEAGSDFFLMPSRYEPCGLNQMYSLVYGTLPIVRSTGGLVDTVENFNEKTGSGTGFMFDYLSPSSIYDTVGWAVWAWYNRREYIEKMRKRAMAVNFSWELSAKKYIKLYEETLKKQGIKLKVNVQ
;
A
#
# COMPACT_ATOMS: atom_id res chain seq x y z
N LEU A 1 21.02 -6.34 -11.00
CA LEU A 1 21.17 -5.16 -10.14
C LEU A 1 21.21 -5.57 -8.68
N LYS A 2 21.92 -4.78 -7.87
CA LYS A 2 21.87 -4.78 -6.41
C LYS A 2 20.84 -3.73 -5.96
N ILE A 3 19.80 -4.13 -5.30
CA ILE A 3 18.68 -3.26 -4.94
C ILE A 3 18.49 -3.27 -3.42
N LEU A 4 18.53 -2.09 -2.79
CA LEU A 4 18.26 -1.90 -1.38
C LEU A 4 16.87 -1.26 -1.20
N MET A 5 15.94 -2.00 -0.63
CA MET A 5 14.64 -1.50 -0.21
C MET A 5 14.76 -0.88 1.18
N VAL A 6 14.48 0.39 1.31
CA VAL A 6 14.47 1.14 2.58
C VAL A 6 13.03 1.43 2.94
N SER A 7 12.52 0.79 3.98
CA SER A 7 11.11 0.86 4.35
C SER A 7 10.91 0.84 5.87
N SER A 8 9.81 1.42 6.32
CA SER A 8 9.36 1.26 7.71
C SER A 8 8.64 -0.06 7.96
N GLU A 9 8.17 -0.72 6.91
CA GLU A 9 7.34 -1.93 7.00
C GLU A 9 7.76 -2.99 5.99
N ALA A 10 7.65 -4.26 6.37
CA ALA A 10 7.74 -5.42 5.48
C ALA A 10 7.04 -6.62 6.12
N VAL A 11 6.17 -7.34 5.41
CA VAL A 11 5.59 -8.62 5.86
C VAL A 11 6.66 -9.70 5.88
N PRO A 12 6.64 -10.61 6.88
CA PRO A 12 5.68 -10.75 7.97
C PRO A 12 6.04 -9.97 9.24
N TYR A 13 7.04 -9.12 9.22
CA TYR A 13 7.68 -8.53 10.41
C TYR A 13 6.94 -7.31 10.97
N ALA A 14 6.56 -6.38 10.11
CA ALA A 14 5.90 -5.13 10.50
C ALA A 14 4.91 -4.71 9.42
N LYS A 15 3.65 -4.43 9.82
CA LYS A 15 2.59 -4.08 8.87
C LYS A 15 1.51 -3.23 9.52
N THR A 16 1.21 -2.09 8.89
CA THR A 16 0.01 -1.28 9.17
C THR A 16 -0.88 -1.15 7.92
N GLY A 17 -0.33 -1.33 6.73
CA GLY A 17 -1.05 -1.16 5.47
C GLY A 17 -0.42 -1.90 4.29
N GLY A 18 -0.79 -1.50 3.08
CA GLY A 18 -0.35 -2.13 1.84
C GLY A 18 1.13 -1.93 1.50
N LEU A 19 1.81 -0.98 2.16
CA LEU A 19 3.25 -0.75 2.02
C LEU A 19 4.06 -2.02 2.31
N ALA A 20 3.75 -2.69 3.43
CA ALA A 20 4.46 -3.90 3.84
C ALA A 20 4.34 -5.05 2.82
N ASP A 21 3.12 -5.26 2.29
CA ASP A 21 2.86 -6.27 1.26
C ASP A 21 3.63 -5.96 -0.02
N MET A 22 3.63 -4.69 -0.43
CA MET A 22 4.32 -4.24 -1.64
C MET A 22 5.82 -4.46 -1.55
N VAL A 23 6.46 -3.99 -0.48
CA VAL A 23 7.93 -4.11 -0.30
C VAL A 23 8.37 -5.56 -0.34
N SER A 24 7.68 -6.44 0.39
CA SER A 24 8.02 -7.85 0.47
C SER A 24 7.79 -8.57 -0.87
N SER A 25 6.61 -8.36 -1.47
CA SER A 25 6.24 -9.04 -2.72
C SER A 25 7.08 -8.56 -3.91
N LEU A 26 7.34 -7.26 -4.02
CA LEU A 26 8.22 -6.72 -5.05
C LEU A 26 9.64 -7.28 -4.90
N SER A 27 10.19 -7.29 -3.68
CA SER A 27 11.54 -7.80 -3.40
C SER A 27 11.71 -9.26 -3.82
N ILE A 28 10.74 -10.11 -3.47
CA ILE A 28 10.72 -11.53 -3.84
C ILE A 28 10.67 -11.69 -5.37
N ASN A 29 9.85 -10.90 -6.06
CA ASN A 29 9.71 -11.02 -7.51
C ASN A 29 10.91 -10.44 -8.26
N LEU A 30 11.53 -9.38 -7.79
CA LEU A 30 12.80 -8.88 -8.33
C LEU A 30 13.91 -9.93 -8.18
N ALA A 31 13.99 -10.59 -7.03
CA ALA A 31 14.96 -11.67 -6.79
C ALA A 31 14.70 -12.88 -7.72
N LYS A 32 13.43 -13.25 -7.95
CA LYS A 32 13.07 -14.30 -8.94
C LYS A 32 13.52 -13.95 -10.36
N LEU A 33 13.55 -12.66 -10.70
CA LEU A 33 14.01 -12.14 -11.98
C LEU A 33 15.54 -11.95 -12.05
N GLY A 34 16.28 -12.44 -11.04
CA GLY A 34 17.74 -12.49 -11.05
C GLY A 34 18.45 -11.28 -10.44
N HIS A 35 17.75 -10.40 -9.73
CA HIS A 35 18.36 -9.27 -9.03
C HIS A 35 18.72 -9.64 -7.58
N GLU A 36 19.81 -9.07 -7.06
CA GLU A 36 20.19 -9.20 -5.65
C GLU A 36 19.44 -8.14 -4.84
N VAL A 37 18.51 -8.55 -3.98
CA VAL A 37 17.66 -7.64 -3.23
C VAL A 37 17.91 -7.79 -1.73
N LYS A 38 18.09 -6.66 -1.06
CA LYS A 38 18.12 -6.57 0.40
C LYS A 38 17.03 -5.61 0.86
N ILE A 39 16.40 -5.91 1.99
CA ILE A 39 15.42 -5.06 2.65
C ILE A 39 16.03 -4.58 3.96
N VAL A 40 15.84 -3.32 4.30
CA VAL A 40 16.16 -2.78 5.62
C VAL A 40 14.94 -2.13 6.23
N ILE A 41 14.62 -2.53 7.46
CA ILE A 41 13.53 -1.98 8.29
C ILE A 41 14.03 -1.74 9.72
N PRO A 42 13.36 -0.87 10.50
CA PRO A 42 13.57 -0.83 11.94
C PRO A 42 13.16 -2.15 12.60
N ARG A 43 13.83 -2.53 13.70
CA ARG A 43 13.40 -3.64 14.53
C ARG A 43 12.42 -3.13 15.58
N TYR A 44 11.14 -3.20 15.29
CA TYR A 44 10.08 -2.82 16.23
C TYR A 44 9.91 -3.86 17.36
N TYR A 45 9.29 -3.44 18.46
CA TYR A 45 9.04 -4.30 19.61
C TYR A 45 8.30 -5.61 19.24
N SER A 46 7.36 -5.53 18.29
CA SER A 46 6.61 -6.69 17.79
C SER A 46 7.45 -7.71 17.00
N VAL A 47 8.69 -7.35 16.61
CA VAL A 47 9.58 -8.28 15.89
C VAL A 47 10.39 -9.07 16.90
N ASP A 48 10.08 -10.38 17.02
CA ASP A 48 10.79 -11.29 17.92
C ASP A 48 12.25 -11.50 17.47
N ARG A 49 13.19 -11.24 18.37
CA ARG A 49 14.62 -11.41 18.14
C ARG A 49 15.05 -12.88 18.06
N SER A 50 14.28 -13.81 18.65
CA SER A 50 14.67 -15.22 18.76
C SER A 50 14.85 -15.93 17.42
N GLY A 51 14.12 -15.48 16.39
CA GLY A 51 14.22 -15.97 15.01
C GLY A 51 15.24 -15.24 14.13
N LEU A 52 15.96 -14.24 14.67
CA LEU A 52 16.86 -13.39 13.92
C LEU A 52 18.33 -13.70 14.25
N LYS A 53 19.19 -13.55 13.26
CA LYS A 53 20.64 -13.66 13.44
C LYS A 53 21.24 -12.30 13.74
N LEU A 54 21.87 -12.14 14.91
CA LEU A 54 22.61 -10.93 15.26
C LEU A 54 23.90 -10.86 14.44
N LEU A 55 24.20 -9.71 13.84
CA LEU A 55 25.51 -9.43 13.25
C LEU A 55 26.51 -9.05 14.36
N PRO A 56 27.81 -9.38 14.17
CA PRO A 56 28.85 -9.00 15.15
C PRO A 56 28.96 -7.48 15.24
N ASP A 57 29.33 -7.01 16.41
CA ASP A 57 29.59 -5.61 16.78
C ASP A 57 28.38 -4.66 16.62
N ALA A 58 28.28 -3.70 17.49
CA ALA A 58 27.31 -2.61 17.36
C ALA A 58 27.68 -1.72 16.15
N MET A 59 26.69 -1.02 15.64
CA MET A 59 26.85 -0.10 14.50
C MET A 59 26.63 1.34 14.97
N GLY A 60 27.68 2.14 14.94
CA GLY A 60 27.62 3.59 15.19
C GLY A 60 27.08 4.34 13.99
N THR A 61 26.18 5.28 14.23
CA THR A 61 25.63 6.19 13.22
C THR A 61 25.83 7.63 13.69
N PRO A 62 26.75 8.40 13.07
CA PRO A 62 27.01 9.79 13.47
C PRO A 62 25.84 10.68 13.03
N MET A 63 25.23 11.38 14.00
CA MET A 63 24.14 12.32 13.80
C MET A 63 24.61 13.76 14.01
N GLY A 64 23.70 14.72 13.89
CA GLY A 64 23.99 16.13 14.15
C GLY A 64 24.30 16.42 15.61
N GLY A 65 24.95 17.57 15.86
CA GLY A 65 25.27 18.00 17.22
C GLY A 65 26.36 17.16 17.93
N GLY A 66 27.14 16.37 17.17
CA GLY A 66 28.16 15.49 17.75
C GLY A 66 27.61 14.23 18.41
N ILE A 67 26.35 13.88 18.13
CA ILE A 67 25.68 12.68 18.64
C ILE A 67 26.10 11.48 17.79
N GLU A 68 26.41 10.38 18.44
CA GLU A 68 26.57 9.08 17.79
C GLU A 68 25.55 8.11 18.35
N GLU A 69 24.64 7.63 17.49
CA GLU A 69 23.64 6.64 17.86
C GLU A 69 24.17 5.23 17.62
N TRP A 70 23.98 4.36 18.60
CA TRP A 70 24.45 2.97 18.52
C TRP A 70 23.27 2.02 18.38
N SER A 71 23.36 1.12 17.41
CA SER A 71 22.34 0.10 17.15
C SER A 71 22.94 -1.29 16.97
N ALA A 72 22.20 -2.30 17.36
CA ALA A 72 22.44 -3.66 16.91
C ALA A 72 21.84 -3.86 15.50
N VAL A 73 22.37 -4.82 14.76
CA VAL A 73 21.82 -5.20 13.46
C VAL A 73 21.52 -6.68 13.47
N TYR A 74 20.26 -7.00 13.21
CA TYR A 74 19.81 -8.38 13.00
C TYR A 74 19.53 -8.64 11.53
N THR A 75 19.51 -9.92 11.14
CA THR A 75 19.19 -10.34 9.78
C THR A 75 18.40 -11.64 9.76
N ALA A 76 17.56 -11.78 8.75
CA ALA A 76 16.84 -13.00 8.42
C ALA A 76 16.71 -13.16 6.90
N ASP A 77 16.38 -14.37 6.46
CA ASP A 77 15.94 -14.60 5.08
C ASP A 77 14.44 -14.30 4.97
N MET A 78 14.06 -13.59 3.91
CA MET A 78 12.65 -13.29 3.62
C MET A 78 11.89 -14.58 3.32
N PRO A 79 10.80 -14.88 4.06
CA PRO A 79 9.94 -16.01 3.74
C PRO A 79 9.36 -15.89 2.32
N GLY A 80 9.29 -17.01 1.59
CA GLY A 80 8.80 -17.05 0.21
C GLY A 80 9.82 -16.69 -0.87
N ALA A 81 11.01 -16.19 -0.50
CA ALA A 81 12.13 -16.06 -1.42
C ALA A 81 12.72 -17.44 -1.78
N THR A 82 13.28 -17.57 -2.98
CA THR A 82 13.89 -18.82 -3.41
C THR A 82 15.27 -19.03 -2.79
N LYS A 83 15.67 -20.27 -2.53
CA LYS A 83 17.03 -20.58 -2.03
C LYS A 83 18.12 -20.14 -3.03
N LYS A 84 17.83 -20.12 -4.31
CA LYS A 84 18.77 -19.72 -5.36
C LYS A 84 19.04 -18.20 -5.31
N ASN A 85 18.00 -17.41 -5.07
CA ASN A 85 18.08 -15.94 -4.98
C ASN A 85 17.38 -15.51 -3.69
N PRO A 86 18.06 -15.61 -2.53
CA PRO A 86 17.47 -15.21 -1.24
C PRO A 86 17.36 -13.70 -1.17
N VAL A 87 16.30 -13.22 -0.53
CA VAL A 87 16.15 -11.82 -0.13
C VAL A 87 16.53 -11.71 1.35
N LYS A 88 17.58 -10.98 1.66
CA LYS A 88 17.97 -10.72 3.06
C LYS A 88 17.23 -9.52 3.60
N VAL A 89 16.67 -9.68 4.82
CA VAL A 89 16.10 -8.59 5.60
C VAL A 89 17.08 -8.21 6.70
N TYR A 90 17.36 -6.93 6.83
CA TYR A 90 18.17 -6.36 7.89
C TYR A 90 17.30 -5.51 8.80
N PHE A 91 17.49 -5.65 10.09
CA PHE A 91 16.75 -4.96 11.12
C PHE A 91 17.69 -4.04 11.89
N ILE A 92 17.45 -2.74 11.84
CA ILE A 92 18.16 -1.74 12.66
C ILE A 92 17.49 -1.72 14.03
N ASP A 93 18.19 -2.24 15.03
CA ASP A 93 17.69 -2.38 16.39
C ASP A 93 18.27 -1.28 17.29
N HIS A 94 17.46 -0.24 17.51
CA HIS A 94 17.73 0.83 18.44
C HIS A 94 16.62 0.87 19.48
N GLU A 95 16.91 0.43 20.70
CA GLU A 95 15.89 0.16 21.74
C GLU A 95 15.04 1.39 22.06
N ILE A 96 15.65 2.57 22.21
CA ILE A 96 14.91 3.79 22.53
C ILE A 96 13.95 4.18 21.41
N PHE A 97 14.37 4.07 20.15
CA PHE A 97 13.57 4.50 19.01
C PHE A 97 12.53 3.48 18.56
N PHE A 98 12.87 2.19 18.59
CA PHE A 98 12.05 1.15 17.97
C PHE A 98 11.62 0.03 18.94
N GLY A 99 12.19 -0.04 20.15
CA GLY A 99 11.85 -1.01 21.18
C GLY A 99 10.57 -0.67 21.95
N ARG A 100 9.57 -0.12 21.28
CA ARG A 100 8.28 0.26 21.85
C ARG A 100 7.11 -0.28 21.02
N ASP A 101 5.92 -0.31 21.61
CA ASP A 101 4.71 -0.73 20.90
C ASP A 101 4.31 0.30 19.84
N GLY A 102 3.90 -0.21 18.66
CA GLY A 102 3.51 0.60 17.51
C GLY A 102 4.67 0.99 16.58
N ILE A 103 4.31 1.33 15.34
CA ILE A 103 5.27 1.71 14.27
C ILE A 103 5.43 3.22 14.23
N TYR A 104 4.35 3.95 14.03
CA TYR A 104 4.33 5.42 13.94
C TYR A 104 3.80 6.08 15.20
N GLY A 105 2.99 5.36 15.94
CA GLY A 105 2.31 5.72 17.16
C GLY A 105 1.67 4.49 17.80
N ASN A 106 0.93 4.68 18.86
CA ASN A 106 0.18 3.64 19.58
C ASN A 106 -1.21 4.17 20.01
N ALA A 107 -1.92 3.44 20.85
CA ALA A 107 -3.25 3.83 21.33
C ALA A 107 -3.25 5.11 22.19
N LEU A 108 -2.13 5.47 22.82
CA LEU A 108 -2.00 6.64 23.68
C LEU A 108 -1.45 7.87 22.92
N GLU A 109 -0.61 7.64 21.93
CA GLU A 109 0.07 8.65 21.14
C GLU A 109 0.01 8.22 19.66
N THR A 110 -0.90 8.81 18.90
CA THR A 110 -1.18 8.43 17.51
C THR A 110 -0.03 8.72 16.55
N ASP A 111 0.84 9.67 16.91
CA ASP A 111 2.08 10.00 16.19
C ASP A 111 3.16 10.32 17.23
N PHE A 112 4.21 9.50 17.31
CA PHE A 112 5.27 9.70 18.30
C PHE A 112 6.02 11.01 18.04
N ILE A 113 6.16 11.83 19.06
CA ILE A 113 6.79 13.15 18.99
C ILE A 113 8.24 13.08 18.48
N ASP A 114 8.94 11.98 18.69
CA ASP A 114 10.31 11.74 18.25
C ASP A 114 10.42 11.07 16.88
N ASN A 115 9.32 10.86 16.16
CA ASN A 115 9.31 10.28 14.81
C ASN A 115 10.31 10.96 13.84
N PRO A 116 10.48 12.29 13.83
CA PRO A 116 11.47 12.91 12.94
C PRO A 116 12.89 12.46 13.26
N ARG A 117 13.25 12.26 14.54
CA ARG A 117 14.56 11.73 14.93
C ARG A 117 14.71 10.24 14.62
N ARG A 118 13.69 9.44 14.93
CA ARG A 118 13.64 7.99 14.69
C ARG A 118 13.92 7.66 13.23
N PHE A 119 13.18 8.27 12.33
CA PHE A 119 13.29 7.96 10.91
C PHE A 119 14.43 8.69 10.21
N THR A 120 14.88 9.84 10.69
CA THR A 120 16.13 10.47 10.23
C THR A 120 17.34 9.61 10.60
N PHE A 121 17.40 9.09 11.83
CA PHE A 121 18.40 8.11 12.26
C PHE A 121 18.38 6.87 11.36
N PHE A 122 17.19 6.27 11.18
CA PHE A 122 17.01 5.09 10.34
C PHE A 122 17.56 5.30 8.93
N CYS A 123 17.21 6.40 8.28
CA CYS A 123 17.68 6.74 6.94
C CYS A 123 19.20 6.86 6.85
N LYS A 124 19.86 7.39 7.89
CA LYS A 124 21.33 7.51 7.92
C LYS A 124 22.00 6.18 8.25
N ALA A 125 21.43 5.39 9.16
CA ALA A 125 21.90 4.07 9.55
C ALA A 125 21.94 3.09 8.37
N VAL A 126 21.10 3.27 7.34
CA VAL A 126 21.12 2.47 6.11
C VAL A 126 22.49 2.49 5.42
N PHE A 127 23.17 3.64 5.38
CA PHE A 127 24.50 3.77 4.76
C PHE A 127 25.58 3.10 5.62
N GLN A 128 25.47 3.21 6.95
CA GLN A 128 26.38 2.51 7.86
C GLN A 128 26.18 0.99 7.77
N LEU A 129 24.94 0.53 7.59
CA LEU A 129 24.65 -0.88 7.32
C LEU A 129 25.36 -1.36 6.06
N CYS A 130 25.30 -0.62 4.95
CA CYS A 130 25.97 -0.99 3.70
C CYS A 130 27.49 -1.13 3.91
N ARG A 131 28.12 -0.21 4.66
CA ARG A 131 29.54 -0.29 5.03
C ARG A 131 29.84 -1.50 5.91
N LYS A 132 29.01 -1.72 6.94
CA LYS A 132 29.17 -2.84 7.86
C LYS A 132 29.13 -4.20 7.17
N ILE A 133 28.27 -4.37 6.18
CA ILE A 133 28.14 -5.64 5.42
C ILE A 133 28.99 -5.66 4.13
N ASN A 134 29.75 -4.59 3.86
CA ASN A 134 30.54 -4.40 2.65
C ASN A 134 29.75 -4.67 1.36
N TRP A 135 28.56 -4.07 1.27
CA TRP A 135 27.66 -4.24 0.13
C TRP A 135 27.01 -2.92 -0.24
N PHE A 136 27.21 -2.47 -1.48
CA PHE A 136 26.78 -1.18 -1.97
C PHE A 136 25.75 -1.40 -3.09
N PRO A 137 24.55 -0.80 -3.00
CA PRO A 137 23.48 -1.01 -3.97
C PRO A 137 23.73 -0.20 -5.25
N ASP A 138 23.26 -0.74 -6.39
CA ASP A 138 23.07 0.03 -7.63
C ASP A 138 21.85 0.97 -7.47
N VAL A 139 20.81 0.51 -6.75
CA VAL A 139 19.56 1.25 -6.54
C VAL A 139 19.21 1.26 -5.06
N LEU A 140 19.06 2.46 -4.48
CA LEU A 140 18.43 2.71 -3.20
C LEU A 140 16.96 3.06 -3.46
N HIS A 141 16.04 2.18 -3.07
CA HIS A 141 14.62 2.37 -3.24
C HIS A 141 13.96 2.69 -1.90
N ALA A 142 13.57 3.95 -1.70
CA ALA A 142 12.95 4.45 -0.50
C ALA A 142 11.42 4.44 -0.62
N HIS A 143 10.74 4.15 0.49
CA HIS A 143 9.27 4.00 0.53
C HIS A 143 8.64 4.92 1.56
N ASP A 144 7.79 5.85 1.11
CA ASP A 144 7.07 6.84 1.90
C ASP A 144 7.95 7.72 2.80
N TRP A 145 7.32 8.58 3.60
CA TRP A 145 8.01 9.59 4.41
C TRP A 145 9.05 9.02 5.41
N PRO A 146 8.88 7.81 6.00
CA PRO A 146 9.87 7.29 6.94
C PRO A 146 11.23 6.97 6.31
N ALA A 147 11.25 6.73 5.00
CA ALA A 147 12.48 6.46 4.25
C ALA A 147 12.95 7.66 3.41
N ALA A 148 12.19 8.76 3.41
CA ALA A 148 12.39 9.87 2.48
C ALA A 148 13.70 10.65 2.66
N VAL A 149 14.27 10.62 3.86
CA VAL A 149 15.57 11.30 4.11
C VAL A 149 16.76 10.49 3.57
N ALA A 150 16.59 9.20 3.24
CA ALA A 150 17.68 8.41 2.67
C ALA A 150 18.15 8.93 1.29
N PRO A 151 17.28 9.28 0.32
CA PRO A 151 17.69 9.97 -0.91
C PRO A 151 18.36 11.33 -0.66
N VAL A 152 17.98 12.04 0.40
CA VAL A 152 18.64 13.31 0.78
C VAL A 152 20.09 13.05 1.19
N TYR A 153 20.32 12.10 2.11
CA TYR A 153 21.67 11.71 2.50
C TYR A 153 22.49 11.22 1.30
N LEU A 154 21.90 10.39 0.43
CA LEU A 154 22.60 9.91 -0.75
C LEU A 154 23.09 11.08 -1.62
N LYS A 155 22.23 12.07 -1.89
CA LYS A 155 22.54 13.19 -2.78
C LYS A 155 23.50 14.20 -2.18
N PHE A 156 23.33 14.57 -0.91
CA PHE A 156 24.02 15.70 -0.30
C PHE A 156 25.18 15.32 0.63
N ALA A 157 25.31 14.04 0.98
CA ALA A 157 26.37 13.55 1.84
C ALA A 157 27.17 12.39 1.22
N GLU A 158 26.52 11.34 0.75
CA GLU A 158 27.17 10.08 0.39
C GLU A 158 27.78 10.07 -1.02
N ARG A 159 27.19 10.80 -1.99
CA ARG A 159 27.75 11.00 -3.33
C ARG A 159 28.76 12.13 -3.42
N THR A 160 28.75 13.05 -2.44
CA THR A 160 29.65 14.19 -2.40
C THR A 160 30.87 13.90 -1.53
N ALA A 161 31.91 14.70 -1.65
CA ALA A 161 33.22 14.65 -1.07
C ALA A 161 33.48 13.76 0.16
N GLY A 162 34.58 13.02 0.15
CA GLY A 162 35.14 12.25 1.27
C GLY A 162 34.73 10.78 1.32
N SER A 163 33.53 10.45 0.93
CA SER A 163 33.02 9.08 0.74
C SER A 163 32.91 8.69 -0.74
N ALA A 164 33.59 9.39 -1.60
CA ALA A 164 33.46 9.43 -3.07
C ALA A 164 33.63 8.09 -3.83
N GLY A 165 33.85 7.00 -3.13
CA GLY A 165 34.02 5.68 -3.77
C GLY A 165 32.78 4.79 -3.69
N GLU A 166 32.12 4.75 -2.55
CA GLU A 166 31.22 3.65 -2.20
C GLU A 166 29.84 3.78 -2.86
N PHE A 167 29.24 4.96 -2.81
CA PHE A 167 27.87 5.21 -3.31
C PHE A 167 27.81 6.08 -4.58
N LYS A 168 28.97 6.33 -5.24
CA LYS A 168 29.03 7.21 -6.42
C LYS A 168 28.11 6.76 -7.57
N ASP A 169 27.96 5.45 -7.74
CA ASP A 169 27.18 4.83 -8.79
C ASP A 169 25.78 4.36 -8.30
N THR A 170 25.41 4.67 -7.05
CA THR A 170 24.12 4.35 -6.50
C THR A 170 23.09 5.39 -6.94
N VAL A 171 21.97 4.96 -7.53
CA VAL A 171 20.82 5.84 -7.81
C VAL A 171 19.72 5.67 -6.78
N SER A 172 18.87 6.69 -6.64
CA SER A 172 17.72 6.65 -5.74
C SER A 172 16.39 6.68 -6.49
N VAL A 173 15.50 5.79 -6.09
CA VAL A 173 14.07 5.80 -6.48
C VAL A 173 13.25 5.98 -5.22
N MET A 174 12.18 6.76 -5.30
CA MET A 174 11.25 6.96 -4.19
C MET A 174 9.83 6.62 -4.62
N THR A 175 9.19 5.69 -3.88
CA THR A 175 7.78 5.34 -4.09
C THR A 175 6.90 6.01 -3.04
N ILE A 176 5.86 6.70 -3.52
CA ILE A 176 4.76 7.24 -2.72
C ILE A 176 3.64 6.21 -2.68
N HIS A 177 3.33 5.68 -1.49
CA HIS A 177 2.20 4.78 -1.29
C HIS A 177 0.95 5.55 -0.88
N ASN A 178 1.10 6.60 -0.07
CA ASN A 178 0.00 7.48 0.29
C ASN A 178 0.53 8.91 0.55
N LEU A 179 0.24 9.83 -0.35
CA LEU A 179 0.68 11.23 -0.29
C LEU A 179 0.09 12.01 0.91
N GLY A 180 -0.99 11.50 1.51
CA GLY A 180 -1.59 12.09 2.71
C GLY A 180 -0.72 12.02 3.95
N TYR A 181 0.30 11.14 3.98
CA TYR A 181 1.24 11.00 5.10
C TYR A 181 2.62 11.52 4.68
N GLN A 182 3.05 12.63 5.27
CA GLN A 182 4.22 13.36 4.77
C GLN A 182 5.37 13.48 5.77
N GLY A 183 5.15 13.17 7.05
CA GLY A 183 6.17 13.38 8.09
C GLY A 183 6.49 14.86 8.25
N VAL A 184 5.50 15.66 8.66
CA VAL A 184 5.64 17.11 8.88
C VAL A 184 5.83 17.38 10.37
N TYR A 185 6.97 17.95 10.73
CA TYR A 185 7.38 18.18 12.12
C TYR A 185 8.02 19.55 12.29
N HIS A 186 8.24 19.98 13.54
CA HIS A 186 8.91 21.23 13.81
C HIS A 186 10.35 21.23 13.27
N LYS A 187 10.76 22.32 12.62
CA LYS A 187 12.07 22.44 11.94
C LYS A 187 13.28 22.25 12.87
N ASP A 188 13.14 22.47 14.17
CA ASP A 188 14.22 22.29 15.15
C ASP A 188 14.71 20.83 15.24
N ASN A 189 13.95 19.87 14.72
CA ASN A 189 14.39 18.50 14.57
C ASN A 189 15.45 18.33 13.47
N TYR A 190 15.64 19.32 12.59
CA TYR A 190 16.56 19.20 11.46
C TYR A 190 18.02 19.14 11.87
N ASP A 191 18.44 19.85 12.94
CA ASP A 191 19.83 19.81 13.42
C ASP A 191 20.32 18.40 13.72
N TYR A 192 19.42 17.52 14.14
CA TYR A 192 19.72 16.12 14.39
C TYR A 192 20.14 15.36 13.13
N ALA A 193 19.74 15.80 11.93
CA ALA A 193 20.13 15.17 10.67
C ALA A 193 21.64 15.28 10.40
N GLY A 194 22.32 16.26 10.97
CA GLY A 194 23.75 16.51 10.74
C GLY A 194 24.07 16.96 9.31
N LEU A 195 23.09 17.58 8.66
CA LEU A 195 23.23 18.25 7.36
C LEU A 195 23.21 19.76 7.57
N GLY A 196 23.91 20.51 6.73
CA GLY A 196 23.94 21.98 6.81
C GLY A 196 22.57 22.60 6.52
N TRP A 197 22.29 23.75 7.12
CA TRP A 197 21.03 24.47 6.90
C TRP A 197 20.82 24.90 5.44
N ASP A 198 21.86 25.02 4.65
CA ASP A 198 21.76 25.21 3.19
C ASP A 198 21.10 24.02 2.51
N VAL A 199 21.32 22.80 3.01
CA VAL A 199 20.68 21.56 2.53
C VAL A 199 19.19 21.53 2.92
N PHE A 200 18.79 22.10 4.07
CA PHE A 200 17.38 22.22 4.47
C PHE A 200 16.52 22.85 3.36
N TYR A 201 17.02 23.95 2.80
CA TYR A 201 16.33 24.65 1.70
C TYR A 201 16.56 23.99 0.33
N LYS A 202 17.78 23.58 0.01
CA LYS A 202 18.11 22.95 -1.28
C LYS A 202 17.42 21.59 -1.49
N ALA A 203 17.28 20.82 -0.42
CA ALA A 203 16.56 19.53 -0.45
C ALA A 203 15.04 19.69 -0.36
N GLY A 204 14.52 20.88 -0.04
CA GLY A 204 13.10 21.16 0.04
C GLY A 204 12.41 20.67 1.31
N PHE A 205 13.13 20.58 2.44
CA PHE A 205 12.50 20.26 3.73
C PHE A 205 11.51 21.33 4.19
N GLU A 206 11.79 22.61 3.87
CA GLU A 206 10.98 23.74 4.30
C GLU A 206 9.53 23.61 3.84
N ASP A 207 8.57 23.69 4.79
CA ASP A 207 7.14 23.64 4.55
C ASP A 207 6.40 24.49 5.58
N TRP A 208 6.19 25.80 5.27
CA TRP A 208 5.50 26.75 6.18
C TRP A 208 6.12 26.80 7.59
N SER A 209 7.42 26.99 7.65
CA SER A 209 8.23 26.98 8.87
C SER A 209 8.31 25.65 9.62
N MET A 210 7.80 24.57 9.00
CA MET A 210 7.95 23.19 9.46
C MET A 210 8.97 22.45 8.58
N MET A 211 9.31 21.26 8.97
CA MET A 211 10.11 20.30 8.20
C MET A 211 9.20 19.23 7.62
N ASN A 212 9.18 19.08 6.29
CA ASN A 212 8.45 18.02 5.60
C ASN A 212 9.43 16.99 5.04
N MET A 213 9.45 15.79 5.64
CA MET A 213 10.40 14.75 5.28
C MET A 213 10.13 14.17 3.90
N LEU A 214 8.85 13.90 3.56
CA LEU A 214 8.46 13.38 2.25
C LEU A 214 8.86 14.36 1.15
N LYS A 215 8.53 15.64 1.31
CA LYS A 215 8.86 16.70 0.34
C LYS A 215 10.35 16.73 0.02
N ALA A 216 11.20 16.61 1.03
CA ALA A 216 12.64 16.58 0.84
C ALA A 216 13.11 15.36 0.03
N GLY A 217 12.56 14.20 0.30
CA GLY A 217 12.83 12.99 -0.48
C GLY A 217 12.41 13.14 -1.95
N LEU A 218 11.22 13.74 -2.20
CA LEU A 218 10.71 13.99 -3.55
C LEU A 218 11.60 14.93 -4.36
N TYR A 219 12.19 15.96 -3.74
CA TYR A 219 13.14 16.85 -4.41
C TYR A 219 14.51 16.23 -4.62
N SER A 220 14.90 15.27 -3.79
CA SER A 220 16.28 14.77 -3.74
C SER A 220 16.48 13.48 -4.53
N CYS A 221 15.51 12.61 -4.64
CA CYS A 221 15.64 11.35 -5.37
C CYS A 221 15.81 11.54 -6.88
N ASP A 222 16.44 10.56 -7.54
CA ASP A 222 16.69 10.60 -8.98
C ASP A 222 15.43 10.37 -9.80
N LYS A 223 14.56 9.42 -9.36
CA LYS A 223 13.24 9.15 -9.94
C LYS A 223 12.19 8.98 -8.86
N LEU A 224 10.97 9.39 -9.19
CA LEU A 224 9.76 9.26 -8.38
C LEU A 224 8.81 8.24 -9.00
N ASN A 225 8.17 7.45 -8.15
CA ASN A 225 6.99 6.75 -8.61
C ASN A 225 5.91 6.69 -7.54
N THR A 226 4.71 6.34 -7.95
CA THR A 226 3.61 6.00 -7.07
C THR A 226 2.92 4.71 -7.53
N VAL A 227 1.94 4.26 -6.77
CA VAL A 227 1.38 2.92 -6.89
C VAL A 227 0.23 2.79 -7.89
N SER A 228 0.02 3.79 -8.74
CA SER A 228 -0.97 3.77 -9.83
C SER A 228 -0.65 4.85 -10.87
N PRO A 229 -0.79 4.58 -12.18
CA PRO A 229 -0.66 5.59 -13.23
C PRO A 229 -1.66 6.73 -13.06
N ASN A 230 -2.92 6.45 -12.83
CA ASN A 230 -3.94 7.48 -12.62
C ASN A 230 -3.69 8.28 -11.34
N TYR A 231 -3.27 7.64 -10.25
CA TYR A 231 -2.91 8.36 -9.03
C TYR A 231 -1.72 9.31 -9.24
N ALA A 232 -0.76 8.94 -10.09
CA ALA A 232 0.33 9.83 -10.46
C ALA A 232 -0.19 11.11 -11.15
N GLU A 233 -1.23 11.02 -11.96
CA GLU A 233 -1.87 12.20 -12.57
C GLU A 233 -2.71 13.00 -11.56
N GLU A 234 -3.53 12.33 -10.75
CA GLU A 234 -4.36 12.97 -9.72
C GLU A 234 -3.53 13.78 -8.72
N THR A 235 -2.41 13.26 -8.26
CA THR A 235 -1.57 13.93 -7.24
C THR A 235 -0.86 15.19 -7.76
N LYS A 236 -0.81 15.41 -9.07
CA LYS A 236 -0.35 16.67 -9.67
C LYS A 236 -1.40 17.78 -9.63
N ILE A 237 -2.64 17.46 -9.24
CA ILE A 237 -3.76 18.40 -9.14
C ILE A 237 -3.94 18.82 -7.68
N GLN A 238 -4.22 20.10 -7.44
CA GLN A 238 -4.29 20.67 -6.08
C GLN A 238 -5.20 19.90 -5.12
N VAL A 239 -6.36 19.44 -5.59
CA VAL A 239 -7.36 18.71 -4.76
C VAL A 239 -6.81 17.39 -4.21
N HIS A 240 -5.92 16.72 -4.93
CA HIS A 240 -5.37 15.40 -4.57
C HIS A 240 -3.87 15.45 -4.24
N GLY A 241 -3.24 16.61 -4.40
CA GLY A 241 -1.81 16.79 -4.21
C GLY A 241 -1.38 17.01 -2.77
N PHE A 242 -2.31 17.13 -1.82
CA PHE A 242 -2.01 17.32 -0.39
C PHE A 242 -0.93 18.40 -0.15
N ARG A 243 -0.99 19.51 -0.90
CA ARG A 243 -0.02 20.63 -0.91
C ARG A 243 1.35 20.31 -1.57
N LEU A 244 1.55 19.08 -2.07
CA LEU A 244 2.77 18.69 -2.79
C LEU A 244 2.58 18.62 -4.33
N ASP A 245 1.40 19.00 -4.82
CA ASP A 245 1.11 19.03 -6.26
C ASP A 245 2.12 19.88 -7.07
N GLY A 246 2.58 20.98 -6.50
CA GLY A 246 3.62 21.83 -7.11
C GLY A 246 4.94 21.10 -7.30
N VAL A 247 5.38 20.32 -6.30
CA VAL A 247 6.57 19.49 -6.37
C VAL A 247 6.42 18.40 -7.43
N LEU A 248 5.27 17.73 -7.44
CA LEU A 248 5.01 16.62 -8.37
C LEU A 248 4.88 17.13 -9.82
N ARG A 249 4.31 18.32 -10.05
CA ARG A 249 4.34 18.97 -11.37
C ARG A 249 5.76 19.33 -11.79
N TYR A 250 6.55 19.93 -10.90
CA TYR A 250 7.95 20.26 -11.16
C TYR A 250 8.78 19.03 -11.52
N ARG A 251 8.53 17.91 -10.86
CA ARG A 251 9.20 16.62 -11.08
C ARG A 251 8.48 15.70 -12.08
N SER A 252 7.51 16.22 -12.86
CA SER A 252 6.65 15.38 -13.71
C SER A 252 7.39 14.52 -14.74
N ALA A 253 8.54 14.99 -15.26
CA ALA A 253 9.40 14.21 -16.16
C ALA A 253 10.04 12.97 -15.50
N ASP A 254 10.12 12.94 -14.17
CA ASP A 254 10.70 11.86 -13.38
C ASP A 254 9.66 11.08 -12.60
N TYR A 255 8.39 11.45 -12.70
CA TYR A 255 7.29 10.90 -11.93
C TYR A 255 6.40 10.01 -12.77
N SER A 256 6.16 8.79 -12.30
CA SER A 256 5.31 7.81 -12.97
C SER A 256 4.55 6.94 -11.97
N GLY A 257 3.52 6.24 -12.43
CA GLY A 257 2.76 5.28 -11.62
C GLY A 257 3.02 3.84 -12.07
N ILE A 258 3.17 2.94 -11.10
CA ILE A 258 3.26 1.49 -11.33
C ILE A 258 2.29 0.80 -10.39
N LEU A 259 1.27 0.13 -10.93
CA LEU A 259 0.30 -0.64 -10.13
C LEU A 259 1.00 -1.71 -9.30
N ASN A 260 0.57 -1.84 -8.05
CA ASN A 260 0.92 -2.98 -7.23
C ASN A 260 0.35 -4.27 -7.84
N GLY A 261 1.01 -5.39 -7.55
CA GLY A 261 0.47 -6.70 -7.83
C GLY A 261 -0.29 -7.26 -6.62
N ILE A 262 -0.83 -8.46 -6.79
CA ILE A 262 -1.38 -9.28 -5.71
C ILE A 262 -0.63 -10.61 -5.61
N ASP A 263 -0.61 -11.19 -4.42
CA ASP A 263 -0.03 -12.54 -4.22
C ASP A 263 -1.07 -13.61 -4.51
N TYR A 264 -0.96 -14.24 -5.68
CA TYR A 264 -1.82 -15.36 -6.07
C TYR A 264 -1.58 -16.65 -5.28
N ASN A 265 -0.61 -16.70 -4.37
CA ASN A 265 -0.51 -17.79 -3.41
C ASN A 265 -1.45 -17.63 -2.22
N VAL A 266 -1.86 -16.40 -1.96
CA VAL A 266 -2.79 -16.03 -0.89
C VAL A 266 -4.19 -15.75 -1.46
N TRP A 267 -4.29 -14.89 -2.47
CA TRP A 267 -5.56 -14.42 -3.06
C TRP A 267 -5.83 -15.14 -4.38
N ASN A 268 -6.38 -16.34 -4.31
CA ASN A 268 -6.71 -17.15 -5.50
C ASN A 268 -7.79 -18.18 -5.17
N PRO A 269 -9.00 -18.09 -5.76
CA PRO A 269 -10.10 -19.01 -5.45
C PRO A 269 -9.83 -20.47 -5.82
N GLU A 270 -8.81 -20.76 -6.64
CA GLU A 270 -8.43 -22.12 -7.02
C GLU A 270 -7.62 -22.86 -5.92
N LYS A 271 -7.14 -22.13 -4.90
CA LYS A 271 -6.30 -22.72 -3.82
C LYS A 271 -6.48 -22.07 -2.46
N ASP A 272 -7.47 -21.21 -2.29
CA ASP A 272 -7.74 -20.50 -1.05
C ASP A 272 -8.22 -21.45 0.05
N LYS A 273 -7.44 -21.52 1.14
CA LYS A 273 -7.73 -22.38 2.29
C LYS A 273 -8.89 -21.88 3.18
N TYR A 274 -9.35 -20.63 2.97
CA TYR A 274 -10.36 -19.99 3.80
C TYR A 274 -11.78 -20.08 3.23
N ILE A 275 -11.94 -20.51 1.99
CA ILE A 275 -13.26 -20.67 1.37
C ILE A 275 -13.75 -22.13 1.45
N PRO A 276 -15.06 -22.35 1.50
CA PRO A 276 -15.62 -23.70 1.72
C PRO A 276 -15.39 -24.66 0.55
N GLN A 277 -15.29 -24.15 -0.66
CA GLN A 277 -15.05 -24.92 -1.87
C GLN A 277 -14.26 -24.07 -2.88
N LEU A 278 -13.21 -24.65 -3.44
CA LEU A 278 -12.40 -24.02 -4.48
C LEU A 278 -13.20 -23.86 -5.78
N TYR A 279 -12.87 -22.80 -6.55
CA TYR A 279 -13.53 -22.54 -7.83
C TYR A 279 -12.62 -21.78 -8.82
N SER A 280 -13.04 -21.75 -10.08
CA SER A 280 -12.37 -21.02 -11.15
C SER A 280 -13.38 -20.35 -12.06
N SER A 281 -12.92 -19.55 -13.03
CA SER A 281 -13.79 -18.95 -14.06
C SER A 281 -14.51 -20.00 -14.95
N LYS A 282 -14.01 -21.24 -14.96
CA LYS A 282 -14.60 -22.36 -15.70
C LYS A 282 -15.66 -23.13 -14.89
N ASN A 283 -15.51 -23.14 -13.57
CA ASN A 283 -16.47 -23.77 -12.64
C ASN A 283 -16.69 -22.86 -11.45
N MET A 284 -17.86 -22.22 -11.39
CA MET A 284 -18.26 -21.24 -10.39
C MET A 284 -19.07 -21.83 -9.23
N GLU A 285 -19.21 -23.15 -9.12
CA GLU A 285 -19.99 -23.78 -8.03
C GLU A 285 -19.47 -23.40 -6.64
N GLY A 286 -18.14 -23.34 -6.47
CA GLY A 286 -17.53 -22.94 -5.20
C GLY A 286 -17.89 -21.51 -4.79
N LYS A 287 -18.09 -20.59 -5.76
CA LYS A 287 -18.57 -19.22 -5.45
C LYS A 287 -19.99 -19.23 -4.88
N ALA A 288 -20.88 -20.07 -5.39
CA ALA A 288 -22.20 -20.22 -4.83
C ALA A 288 -22.17 -20.78 -3.39
N LYS A 289 -21.26 -21.73 -3.11
CA LYS A 289 -21.02 -22.25 -1.76
C LYS A 289 -20.40 -21.21 -0.82
N ALA A 290 -19.49 -20.38 -1.32
CA ALA A 290 -18.95 -19.27 -0.56
C ALA A 290 -20.03 -18.23 -0.20
N LYS A 291 -20.96 -17.95 -1.12
CA LYS A 291 -22.13 -17.08 -0.86
C LYS A 291 -23.03 -17.64 0.24
N GLU A 292 -23.38 -18.91 0.18
CA GLU A 292 -24.16 -19.58 1.21
C GLU A 292 -23.47 -19.53 2.59
N ALA A 293 -22.17 -19.80 2.61
CA ALA A 293 -21.36 -19.73 3.83
C ALA A 293 -21.28 -18.31 4.39
N LEU A 294 -21.16 -17.29 3.51
CA LEU A 294 -21.11 -15.88 3.91
C LEU A 294 -22.46 -15.45 4.54
N GLN A 295 -23.59 -15.83 3.93
CA GLN A 295 -24.91 -15.58 4.49
C GLN A 295 -25.07 -16.19 5.88
N LYS A 296 -24.64 -17.44 6.04
CA LYS A 296 -24.66 -18.14 7.34
C LYS A 296 -23.77 -17.45 8.38
N GLU A 297 -22.55 -17.06 7.99
CA GLU A 297 -21.57 -16.43 8.87
C GLU A 297 -22.06 -15.08 9.42
N PHE A 298 -22.84 -14.34 8.63
CA PHE A 298 -23.44 -13.07 9.02
C PHE A 298 -24.87 -13.18 9.54
N GLY A 299 -25.45 -14.39 9.63
CA GLY A 299 -26.83 -14.60 10.09
C GLY A 299 -27.86 -14.00 9.13
N LEU A 300 -27.54 -13.94 7.84
CA LEU A 300 -28.46 -13.50 6.79
C LEU A 300 -29.30 -14.68 6.27
N PRO A 301 -30.53 -14.44 5.79
CA PRO A 301 -31.29 -15.47 5.11
C PRO A 301 -30.55 -16.02 3.89
N ALA A 302 -30.44 -17.35 3.79
CA ALA A 302 -29.84 -18.03 2.66
C ALA A 302 -30.73 -17.86 1.42
N ASN A 303 -30.27 -17.08 0.45
CA ASN A 303 -30.96 -16.85 -0.82
C ASN A 303 -29.95 -16.56 -1.94
N SER A 304 -29.83 -17.49 -2.86
CA SER A 304 -28.90 -17.35 -4.00
C SER A 304 -29.32 -16.27 -5.01
N LYS A 305 -30.60 -15.87 -5.02
CA LYS A 305 -31.14 -14.90 -5.98
C LYS A 305 -30.88 -13.45 -5.57
N ILE A 306 -30.77 -13.17 -4.26
CA ILE A 306 -30.50 -11.83 -3.73
C ILE A 306 -28.99 -11.53 -3.84
N PRO A 307 -28.56 -10.41 -4.42
CA PRO A 307 -27.14 -10.07 -4.48
C PRO A 307 -26.58 -9.70 -3.11
N ILE A 308 -25.34 -10.10 -2.85
CA ILE A 308 -24.58 -9.67 -1.66
C ILE A 308 -23.57 -8.62 -2.09
N ILE A 309 -23.58 -7.48 -1.41
CA ILE A 309 -22.55 -6.46 -1.51
C ILE A 309 -21.63 -6.60 -0.31
N GLY A 310 -20.35 -6.84 -0.55
CA GLY A 310 -19.31 -6.94 0.48
C GLY A 310 -18.52 -5.65 0.65
N MET A 311 -18.05 -5.42 1.86
CA MET A 311 -17.05 -4.41 2.18
C MET A 311 -16.03 -4.95 3.18
N VAL A 312 -14.75 -4.73 2.93
CA VAL A 312 -13.66 -4.94 3.89
C VAL A 312 -12.81 -3.67 3.87
N THR A 313 -12.81 -2.90 4.96
CA THR A 313 -12.18 -1.59 4.92
C THR A 313 -11.82 -1.05 6.30
N ARG A 314 -10.84 -0.13 6.35
CA ARG A 314 -10.69 0.76 7.50
C ARG A 314 -11.83 1.77 7.51
N LEU A 315 -12.43 2.00 8.67
CA LEU A 315 -13.54 2.95 8.83
C LEU A 315 -13.00 4.36 9.05
N THR A 316 -12.49 4.98 7.99
CA THR A 316 -11.89 6.32 7.99
C THR A 316 -12.48 7.17 6.87
N ASP A 317 -12.34 8.50 6.98
CA ASP A 317 -12.83 9.45 5.96
C ASP A 317 -12.28 9.14 4.55
N GLN A 318 -11.03 8.69 4.45
CA GLN A 318 -10.43 8.24 3.18
C GLN A 318 -11.30 7.23 2.43
N LYS A 319 -12.01 6.38 3.15
CA LYS A 319 -12.82 5.28 2.57
C LYS A 319 -14.27 5.66 2.27
N GLY A 320 -14.62 6.96 2.39
CA GLY A 320 -15.96 7.46 2.07
C GLY A 320 -17.05 7.00 3.05
N VAL A 321 -16.65 6.68 4.28
CA VAL A 321 -17.57 6.17 5.30
C VAL A 321 -18.59 7.23 5.73
N GLY A 322 -18.25 8.52 5.63
CA GLY A 322 -19.17 9.62 5.92
C GLY A 322 -20.36 9.66 4.97
N GLU A 323 -20.12 9.51 3.68
CA GLU A 323 -21.15 9.49 2.64
C GLU A 323 -21.99 8.21 2.67
N LEU A 324 -21.41 7.10 3.16
CA LEU A 324 -22.12 5.83 3.23
C LEU A 324 -22.89 5.64 4.55
N PHE A 325 -22.28 5.94 5.69
CA PHE A 325 -22.81 5.65 7.03
C PHE A 325 -23.11 6.90 7.89
N GLY A 326 -22.85 8.11 7.38
CA GLY A 326 -23.09 9.34 8.14
C GLY A 326 -24.53 9.40 8.68
N PRO A 327 -24.74 9.81 9.95
CA PRO A 327 -26.02 9.65 10.67
C PRO A 327 -27.18 10.40 10.04
N ALA A 328 -26.93 11.51 9.37
CA ALA A 328 -27.99 12.34 8.78
C ALA A 328 -28.16 12.14 7.26
N TYR A 329 -27.08 11.75 6.57
CA TYR A 329 -27.01 11.81 5.10
C TYR A 329 -26.44 10.54 4.45
N GLY A 330 -25.99 9.56 5.24
CA GLY A 330 -25.40 8.32 4.70
C GLY A 330 -26.39 7.50 3.87
N SER A 331 -25.93 6.96 2.75
CA SER A 331 -26.77 6.24 1.80
C SER A 331 -27.09 4.80 2.21
N ALA A 332 -26.35 4.20 3.16
CA ALA A 332 -26.53 2.78 3.52
C ALA A 332 -27.95 2.45 3.99
N TRP A 333 -28.58 3.34 4.75
CA TRP A 333 -29.99 3.17 5.17
C TRP A 333 -30.93 3.03 3.97
N SER A 334 -30.88 4.01 3.04
CA SER A 334 -31.75 4.03 1.86
C SER A 334 -31.46 2.86 0.92
N ILE A 335 -30.20 2.52 0.71
CA ILE A 335 -29.77 1.35 -0.09
C ILE A 335 -30.44 0.07 0.45
N CYS A 336 -30.31 -0.20 1.74
CA CYS A 336 -30.83 -1.43 2.34
C CYS A 336 -32.36 -1.43 2.48
N ARG A 337 -33.01 -0.26 2.59
CA ARG A 337 -34.45 -0.13 2.66
C ARG A 337 -35.13 -0.30 1.30
N ASP A 338 -34.53 0.30 0.26
CA ASP A 338 -35.18 0.49 -1.05
C ASP A 338 -34.83 -0.59 -2.07
N MET A 339 -33.76 -1.35 -1.84
CA MET A 339 -33.22 -2.32 -2.80
C MET A 339 -33.26 -3.74 -2.23
N ASP A 340 -33.59 -4.71 -3.07
CA ASP A 340 -33.54 -6.13 -2.72
C ASP A 340 -32.08 -6.64 -2.83
N LEU A 341 -31.35 -6.50 -1.73
CA LEU A 341 -29.94 -6.89 -1.60
C LEU A 341 -29.61 -7.27 -0.14
N GLN A 342 -28.45 -7.84 0.04
CA GLN A 342 -27.79 -8.02 1.35
C GLN A 342 -26.47 -7.25 1.35
N LEU A 343 -26.20 -6.52 2.44
CA LEU A 343 -24.94 -5.78 2.63
C LEU A 343 -24.18 -6.37 3.82
N VAL A 344 -22.90 -6.71 3.62
CA VAL A 344 -22.00 -7.22 4.67
C VAL A 344 -20.74 -6.37 4.76
N LEU A 345 -20.31 -6.10 6.00
CA LEU A 345 -19.14 -5.28 6.25
C LEU A 345 -18.25 -5.93 7.31
N LEU A 346 -16.93 -5.87 7.05
CA LEU A 346 -15.86 -6.14 8.02
C LEU A 346 -14.94 -4.91 8.05
N GLY A 347 -14.75 -4.33 9.22
CA GLY A 347 -13.85 -3.17 9.35
C GLY A 347 -13.76 -2.63 10.75
N THR A 348 -12.80 -1.74 10.98
CA THR A 348 -12.60 -1.01 12.22
C THR A 348 -11.97 0.34 11.91
N GLY A 349 -12.17 1.33 12.78
CA GLY A 349 -11.60 2.66 12.61
C GLY A 349 -12.22 3.70 13.51
N ASP A 350 -12.79 4.75 12.94
CA ASP A 350 -13.36 5.87 13.69
C ASP A 350 -14.56 5.41 14.54
N THR A 351 -14.52 5.67 15.84
CA THR A 351 -15.52 5.23 16.82
C THR A 351 -16.94 5.64 16.46
N TRP A 352 -17.14 6.87 15.95
CA TRP A 352 -18.45 7.33 15.52
C TRP A 352 -19.05 6.43 14.42
N CYS A 353 -18.21 6.01 13.48
CA CYS A 353 -18.61 5.17 12.36
C CYS A 353 -18.96 3.75 12.82
N GLU A 354 -18.20 3.19 13.74
CA GLU A 354 -18.49 1.88 14.35
C GLU A 354 -19.85 1.89 15.08
N ILE A 355 -20.15 2.97 15.83
CA ILE A 355 -21.43 3.15 16.52
C ILE A 355 -22.60 3.22 15.52
N GLU A 356 -22.47 4.02 14.47
CA GLU A 356 -23.52 4.15 13.43
C GLU A 356 -23.77 2.83 12.71
N ILE A 357 -22.70 2.13 12.32
CA ILE A 357 -22.78 0.81 11.67
C ILE A 357 -23.52 -0.19 12.57
N MET A 358 -23.19 -0.27 13.85
CA MET A 358 -23.84 -1.17 14.79
C MET A 358 -25.32 -0.78 14.99
N GLY A 359 -25.64 0.51 15.01
CA GLY A 359 -27.00 1.04 15.03
C GLY A 359 -27.80 0.62 13.77
N LEU A 360 -27.19 0.65 12.59
CA LEU A 360 -27.81 0.20 11.34
C LEU A 360 -28.06 -1.31 11.34
N THR A 361 -27.11 -2.12 11.81
CA THR A 361 -27.27 -3.59 11.87
C THR A 361 -28.43 -4.03 12.76
N SER A 362 -28.75 -3.25 13.79
CA SER A 362 -29.89 -3.53 14.70
C SER A 362 -31.24 -3.19 14.08
N ARG A 363 -31.28 -2.25 13.15
CA ARG A 363 -32.52 -1.73 12.52
C ARG A 363 -32.83 -2.36 11.15
N LEU A 364 -31.81 -2.88 10.46
CA LEU A 364 -31.92 -3.44 9.11
C LEU A 364 -31.63 -4.96 9.14
N SER A 365 -32.57 -5.75 8.66
CA SER A 365 -32.43 -7.21 8.63
C SER A 365 -31.44 -7.69 7.58
N ASN A 366 -31.26 -6.93 6.50
CA ASN A 366 -30.41 -7.23 5.34
C ASN A 366 -29.03 -6.54 5.37
N PHE A 367 -28.70 -5.81 6.44
CA PHE A 367 -27.36 -5.26 6.70
C PHE A 367 -26.75 -5.91 7.93
N LYS A 368 -25.55 -6.46 7.78
CA LYS A 368 -24.77 -7.05 8.88
C LYS A 368 -23.33 -6.62 8.83
N ALA A 369 -22.76 -6.31 10.00
CA ALA A 369 -21.35 -5.89 10.11
C ALA A 369 -20.65 -6.63 11.25
N LYS A 370 -19.34 -6.81 11.09
CA LYS A 370 -18.43 -7.25 12.15
C LYS A 370 -17.34 -6.19 12.30
N ILE A 371 -17.24 -5.62 13.51
CA ILE A 371 -16.20 -4.64 13.83
C ILE A 371 -14.92 -5.39 14.19
N GLY A 372 -13.82 -5.05 13.53
CA GLY A 372 -12.51 -5.64 13.72
C GLY A 372 -11.84 -6.07 12.42
N TYR A 373 -10.81 -6.91 12.54
CA TYR A 373 -10.08 -7.49 11.43
C TYR A 373 -10.09 -9.02 11.50
N SER A 374 -10.29 -9.67 10.37
CA SER A 374 -10.19 -11.12 10.23
C SER A 374 -9.79 -11.48 8.80
N GLU A 375 -8.59 -12.02 8.63
CA GLU A 375 -8.10 -12.48 7.33
C GLU A 375 -9.04 -13.52 6.71
N LYS A 376 -9.41 -14.55 7.48
CA LYS A 376 -10.34 -15.59 7.04
C LYS A 376 -11.67 -15.02 6.55
N LEU A 377 -12.23 -14.06 7.28
CA LEU A 377 -13.50 -13.45 6.93
C LEU A 377 -13.37 -12.53 5.72
N SER A 378 -12.24 -11.85 5.56
CA SER A 378 -11.95 -11.05 4.34
C SER A 378 -12.00 -11.92 3.09
N HIS A 379 -11.33 -13.08 3.12
CA HIS A 379 -11.38 -14.04 2.01
C HIS A 379 -12.80 -14.55 1.72
N LEU A 380 -13.57 -14.84 2.78
CA LEU A 380 -14.96 -15.30 2.61
C LEU A 380 -15.86 -14.21 2.03
N ILE A 381 -15.65 -12.93 2.43
CA ILE A 381 -16.41 -11.79 1.87
C ILE A 381 -16.07 -11.62 0.38
N GLU A 382 -14.78 -11.65 0.00
CA GLU A 382 -14.37 -11.55 -1.39
C GLU A 382 -14.93 -12.69 -2.24
N ALA A 383 -14.92 -13.92 -1.73
CA ALA A 383 -15.42 -15.09 -2.46
C ALA A 383 -16.96 -15.16 -2.51
N GLY A 384 -17.64 -14.81 -1.43
CA GLY A 384 -19.07 -15.00 -1.27
C GLY A 384 -19.93 -13.82 -1.74
N SER A 385 -19.37 -12.64 -1.88
CA SER A 385 -20.09 -11.48 -2.38
C SER A 385 -20.29 -11.53 -3.89
N ASP A 386 -21.32 -10.88 -4.37
CA ASP A 386 -21.59 -10.66 -5.80
C ASP A 386 -20.98 -9.37 -6.30
N PHE A 387 -21.00 -8.35 -5.42
CA PHE A 387 -20.40 -7.05 -5.62
C PHE A 387 -19.53 -6.67 -4.42
N PHE A 388 -18.60 -5.75 -4.63
CA PHE A 388 -17.72 -5.23 -3.58
C PHE A 388 -17.69 -3.70 -3.65
N LEU A 389 -18.10 -3.03 -2.57
CA LEU A 389 -18.23 -1.57 -2.54
C LEU A 389 -17.00 -0.87 -1.99
N MET A 390 -16.44 0.08 -2.77
CA MET A 390 -15.31 0.92 -2.40
C MET A 390 -15.58 2.39 -2.77
N PRO A 391 -16.32 3.15 -1.94
CA PRO A 391 -16.65 4.54 -2.22
C PRO A 391 -15.54 5.49 -1.75
N SER A 392 -14.29 5.16 -2.04
CA SER A 392 -13.13 5.86 -1.51
C SER A 392 -13.03 7.31 -1.98
N ARG A 393 -12.73 8.25 -1.06
CA ARG A 393 -12.45 9.65 -1.36
C ARG A 393 -11.17 9.79 -2.20
N TYR A 394 -10.18 9.01 -1.90
CA TYR A 394 -9.00 8.77 -2.72
C TYR A 394 -8.45 7.36 -2.44
N GLU A 395 -7.89 6.71 -3.46
CA GLU A 395 -7.37 5.35 -3.37
C GLU A 395 -6.07 5.25 -4.18
N PRO A 396 -4.89 5.37 -3.55
CA PRO A 396 -3.62 5.36 -4.28
C PRO A 396 -3.47 4.19 -5.23
N CYS A 397 -3.70 2.98 -4.77
CA CYS A 397 -3.73 1.76 -5.58
C CYS A 397 -5.05 1.01 -5.39
N GLY A 398 -5.38 0.71 -4.14
CA GLY A 398 -6.40 -0.28 -3.80
C GLY A 398 -5.90 -1.70 -4.07
N LEU A 399 -6.25 -2.62 -3.19
CA LEU A 399 -5.97 -4.04 -3.35
C LEU A 399 -7.27 -4.85 -3.42
N ASN A 400 -8.28 -4.46 -2.63
CA ASN A 400 -9.54 -5.20 -2.52
C ASN A 400 -10.28 -5.32 -3.86
N GLN A 401 -10.30 -4.28 -4.71
CA GLN A 401 -10.89 -4.40 -6.05
C GLN A 401 -10.16 -5.43 -6.91
N MET A 402 -8.83 -5.57 -6.77
CA MET A 402 -8.08 -6.59 -7.49
C MET A 402 -8.38 -7.99 -6.94
N TYR A 403 -8.49 -8.13 -5.61
CA TYR A 403 -8.95 -9.39 -5.00
C TYR A 403 -10.36 -9.73 -5.47
N SER A 404 -11.29 -8.79 -5.40
CA SER A 404 -12.67 -8.95 -5.88
C SER A 404 -12.71 -9.45 -7.33
N LEU A 405 -11.95 -8.81 -8.23
CA LEU A 405 -11.89 -9.22 -9.64
C LEU A 405 -11.40 -10.65 -9.79
N VAL A 406 -10.36 -11.06 -9.07
CA VAL A 406 -9.83 -12.44 -9.12
C VAL A 406 -10.84 -13.45 -8.58
N TYR A 407 -11.66 -13.06 -7.59
CA TYR A 407 -12.71 -13.91 -7.04
C TYR A 407 -14.03 -13.85 -7.82
N GLY A 408 -14.10 -13.12 -8.94
CA GLY A 408 -15.31 -12.93 -9.74
C GLY A 408 -16.40 -12.16 -9.01
N THR A 409 -16.02 -11.33 -8.05
CA THR A 409 -16.85 -10.35 -7.35
C THR A 409 -16.67 -9.02 -8.05
N LEU A 410 -17.75 -8.37 -8.47
CA LEU A 410 -17.66 -7.17 -9.31
C LEU A 410 -17.56 -5.91 -8.44
N PRO A 411 -16.49 -5.11 -8.57
CA PRO A 411 -16.34 -3.88 -7.79
C PRO A 411 -17.38 -2.82 -8.14
N ILE A 412 -17.88 -2.11 -7.12
CA ILE A 412 -18.63 -0.86 -7.24
C ILE A 412 -17.74 0.21 -6.62
N VAL A 413 -17.16 1.09 -7.43
CA VAL A 413 -16.05 1.94 -6.98
C VAL A 413 -16.22 3.39 -7.44
N ARG A 414 -15.62 4.31 -6.68
CA ARG A 414 -15.42 5.66 -7.19
C ARG A 414 -14.26 5.68 -8.20
N SER A 415 -14.39 6.49 -9.26
CA SER A 415 -13.35 6.73 -10.26
C SER A 415 -12.22 7.57 -9.66
N THR A 416 -11.29 6.93 -8.92
CA THR A 416 -10.13 7.60 -8.31
C THR A 416 -8.94 6.65 -8.19
N GLY A 417 -7.74 7.19 -8.37
CA GLY A 417 -6.47 6.49 -8.20
C GLY A 417 -6.42 5.15 -8.92
N GLY A 418 -5.92 4.13 -8.24
CA GLY A 418 -5.78 2.80 -8.82
C GLY A 418 -7.09 2.07 -9.13
N LEU A 419 -8.24 2.58 -8.65
CA LEU A 419 -9.55 2.04 -9.03
C LEU A 419 -9.84 2.30 -10.52
N VAL A 420 -9.44 3.46 -11.05
CA VAL A 420 -9.53 3.78 -12.49
C VAL A 420 -8.66 2.87 -13.33
N ASP A 421 -7.47 2.51 -12.83
CA ASP A 421 -6.52 1.69 -13.57
C ASP A 421 -6.89 0.19 -13.57
N THR A 422 -7.79 -0.25 -12.70
CA THR A 422 -8.05 -1.68 -12.46
C THR A 422 -9.48 -2.11 -12.74
N VAL A 423 -10.44 -1.18 -12.75
CA VAL A 423 -11.86 -1.47 -12.98
C VAL A 423 -12.32 -0.81 -14.27
N GLU A 424 -12.93 -1.58 -15.14
CA GLU A 424 -13.58 -1.09 -16.36
C GLU A 424 -15.10 -0.95 -16.09
N ASN A 425 -15.63 0.26 -16.34
CA ASN A 425 -17.04 0.54 -16.07
C ASN A 425 -17.97 -0.28 -16.97
N PHE A 426 -19.07 -0.75 -16.38
CA PHE A 426 -20.09 -1.51 -17.08
C PHE A 426 -20.74 -0.70 -18.22
N ASN A 427 -20.90 -1.31 -19.36
CA ASN A 427 -21.61 -0.77 -20.51
C ASN A 427 -22.89 -1.59 -20.77
N GLU A 428 -24.04 -1.00 -20.56
CA GLU A 428 -25.34 -1.67 -20.70
C GLU A 428 -25.65 -2.16 -22.12
N LYS A 429 -25.11 -1.48 -23.13
CA LYS A 429 -25.37 -1.81 -24.55
C LYS A 429 -24.58 -3.03 -25.01
N THR A 430 -23.35 -3.14 -24.55
CA THR A 430 -22.42 -4.19 -25.00
C THR A 430 -22.21 -5.30 -23.99
N GLY A 431 -22.54 -5.05 -22.71
CA GLY A 431 -22.22 -5.95 -21.61
C GLY A 431 -20.73 -6.00 -21.30
N SER A 432 -19.91 -5.05 -21.80
CA SER A 432 -18.50 -4.92 -21.43
C SER A 432 -18.33 -4.33 -20.04
N GLY A 433 -17.09 -4.37 -19.54
CA GLY A 433 -16.75 -3.89 -18.20
C GLY A 433 -16.40 -5.02 -17.22
N THR A 434 -15.87 -4.63 -16.07
CA THR A 434 -15.49 -5.53 -14.96
C THR A 434 -16.05 -5.07 -13.63
N GLY A 435 -16.74 -3.92 -13.59
CA GLY A 435 -17.36 -3.35 -12.40
C GLY A 435 -18.24 -2.15 -12.72
N PHE A 436 -18.62 -1.40 -11.69
CA PHE A 436 -19.47 -0.22 -11.79
C PHE A 436 -18.75 0.97 -11.19
N MET A 437 -18.77 2.13 -11.86
CA MET A 437 -18.00 3.29 -11.45
C MET A 437 -18.88 4.53 -11.36
N PHE A 438 -18.55 5.41 -10.41
CA PHE A 438 -19.10 6.76 -10.26
C PHE A 438 -17.98 7.78 -10.03
N ASP A 439 -18.18 9.02 -10.48
CA ASP A 439 -17.13 10.05 -10.46
C ASP A 439 -17.18 10.91 -9.20
N TYR A 440 -18.36 11.33 -8.77
CA TYR A 440 -18.54 12.25 -7.64
C TYR A 440 -18.84 11.50 -6.35
N LEU A 441 -18.05 11.74 -5.30
CA LEU A 441 -18.32 11.17 -3.99
C LEU A 441 -19.47 11.91 -3.32
N SER A 442 -20.64 11.27 -3.32
CA SER A 442 -21.83 11.74 -2.61
C SER A 442 -22.72 10.55 -2.23
N PRO A 443 -23.58 10.70 -1.22
CA PRO A 443 -24.56 9.67 -0.86
C PRO A 443 -25.44 9.24 -2.04
N SER A 444 -25.88 10.20 -2.87
CA SER A 444 -26.70 9.93 -4.06
C SER A 444 -25.95 9.13 -5.12
N SER A 445 -24.69 9.50 -5.43
CA SER A 445 -23.89 8.76 -6.41
C SER A 445 -23.64 7.31 -5.99
N ILE A 446 -23.39 7.09 -4.69
CA ILE A 446 -23.26 5.72 -4.14
C ILE A 446 -24.59 4.97 -4.29
N TYR A 447 -25.69 5.59 -3.89
CA TYR A 447 -27.04 5.00 -3.98
C TYR A 447 -27.39 4.62 -5.43
N ASP A 448 -27.23 5.55 -6.37
CA ASP A 448 -27.56 5.35 -7.78
C ASP A 448 -26.72 4.23 -8.42
N THR A 449 -25.42 4.20 -8.10
CA THR A 449 -24.50 3.20 -8.69
C THR A 449 -24.73 1.81 -8.09
N VAL A 450 -25.00 1.72 -6.80
CA VAL A 450 -25.45 0.48 -6.17
C VAL A 450 -26.76 0.02 -6.80
N GLY A 451 -27.72 0.93 -6.98
CA GLY A 451 -28.98 0.66 -7.65
C GLY A 451 -28.80 0.15 -9.08
N TRP A 452 -27.85 0.74 -9.83
CA TRP A 452 -27.50 0.30 -11.18
C TRP A 452 -26.92 -1.12 -11.19
N ALA A 453 -26.02 -1.45 -10.26
CA ALA A 453 -25.47 -2.80 -10.12
C ALA A 453 -26.56 -3.83 -9.75
N VAL A 454 -27.45 -3.49 -8.81
CA VAL A 454 -28.59 -4.33 -8.42
C VAL A 454 -29.57 -4.50 -9.57
N TRP A 455 -29.87 -3.42 -10.32
CA TRP A 455 -30.70 -3.52 -11.52
C TRP A 455 -30.08 -4.46 -12.57
N ALA A 456 -28.78 -4.34 -12.82
CA ALA A 456 -28.06 -5.21 -13.76
C ALA A 456 -28.09 -6.69 -13.29
N TRP A 457 -28.00 -6.95 -11.98
CA TRP A 457 -28.13 -8.27 -11.39
C TRP A 457 -29.46 -8.94 -11.75
N TYR A 458 -30.57 -8.22 -11.64
CA TYR A 458 -31.89 -8.76 -11.89
C TYR A 458 -32.26 -8.77 -13.38
N ASN A 459 -31.78 -7.82 -14.17
CA ASN A 459 -32.26 -7.60 -15.54
C ASN A 459 -31.24 -7.93 -16.63
N ARG A 460 -29.95 -8.12 -16.28
CA ARG A 460 -28.83 -8.38 -17.22
C ARG A 460 -27.92 -9.49 -16.69
N ARG A 461 -28.48 -10.54 -16.15
CA ARG A 461 -27.75 -11.63 -15.51
C ARG A 461 -26.65 -12.21 -16.38
N GLU A 462 -26.91 -12.38 -17.68
CA GLU A 462 -25.91 -12.86 -18.63
C GLU A 462 -24.69 -11.94 -18.75
N TYR A 463 -24.89 -10.62 -18.63
CA TYR A 463 -23.78 -9.67 -18.65
C TYR A 463 -22.97 -9.75 -17.36
N ILE A 464 -23.61 -9.89 -16.22
CA ILE A 464 -22.95 -10.11 -14.93
C ILE A 464 -22.02 -11.34 -15.02
N GLU A 465 -22.50 -12.47 -15.56
CA GLU A 465 -21.68 -13.68 -15.69
C GLU A 465 -20.52 -13.49 -16.68
N LYS A 466 -20.72 -12.77 -17.77
CA LYS A 466 -19.64 -12.40 -18.70
C LYS A 466 -18.61 -11.47 -18.06
N MET A 467 -19.07 -10.49 -17.28
CA MET A 467 -18.20 -9.56 -16.54
C MET A 467 -17.33 -10.32 -15.52
N ARG A 468 -17.91 -11.25 -14.76
CA ARG A 468 -17.16 -12.12 -13.82
C ARG A 468 -16.03 -12.87 -14.49
N LYS A 469 -16.32 -13.50 -15.64
CA LYS A 469 -15.28 -14.24 -16.41
C LYS A 469 -14.15 -13.32 -16.88
N ARG A 470 -14.48 -12.10 -17.36
CA ARG A 470 -13.48 -11.11 -17.75
C ARG A 470 -12.67 -10.65 -16.53
N ALA A 471 -13.32 -10.34 -15.44
CA ALA A 471 -12.66 -9.93 -14.19
C ALA A 471 -11.64 -10.97 -13.72
N MET A 472 -12.03 -12.25 -13.69
CA MET A 472 -11.14 -13.34 -13.28
C MET A 472 -9.99 -13.62 -14.27
N ALA A 473 -10.07 -13.11 -15.49
CA ALA A 473 -9.02 -13.25 -16.50
C ALA A 473 -7.95 -12.14 -16.44
N VAL A 474 -8.18 -11.08 -15.67
CA VAL A 474 -7.21 -9.99 -15.51
C VAL A 474 -6.00 -10.48 -14.72
N ASN A 475 -4.80 -10.17 -15.20
CA ASN A 475 -3.57 -10.56 -14.53
C ASN A 475 -2.99 -9.38 -13.72
N PHE A 476 -3.05 -9.50 -12.40
CA PHE A 476 -2.46 -8.56 -11.44
C PHE A 476 -1.20 -9.12 -10.76
N SER A 477 -0.43 -9.99 -11.43
CA SER A 477 0.74 -10.60 -10.79
C SER A 477 1.84 -9.58 -10.47
N TRP A 478 2.52 -9.80 -9.36
CA TRP A 478 3.71 -9.02 -8.99
C TRP A 478 4.85 -9.13 -10.03
N GLU A 479 4.88 -10.20 -10.82
CA GLU A 479 5.87 -10.34 -11.89
C GLU A 479 5.73 -9.22 -12.94
N LEU A 480 4.50 -8.86 -13.31
CA LEU A 480 4.26 -7.75 -14.24
C LEU A 480 4.72 -6.41 -13.66
N SER A 481 4.41 -6.15 -12.40
CA SER A 481 4.83 -4.94 -11.72
C SER A 481 6.34 -4.90 -11.54
N ALA A 482 6.97 -6.00 -11.15
CA ALA A 482 8.42 -6.10 -10.99
C ALA A 482 9.17 -5.80 -12.30
N LYS A 483 8.70 -6.26 -13.45
CA LYS A 483 9.28 -5.91 -14.75
C LYS A 483 9.22 -4.41 -15.05
N LYS A 484 8.15 -3.74 -14.65
CA LYS A 484 8.04 -2.26 -14.77
C LYS A 484 9.02 -1.54 -13.83
N TYR A 485 9.21 -2.05 -12.60
CA TYR A 485 10.21 -1.50 -11.67
C TYR A 485 11.64 -1.69 -12.17
N ILE A 486 11.96 -2.84 -12.78
CA ILE A 486 13.28 -3.05 -13.41
C ILE A 486 13.52 -1.98 -14.48
N LYS A 487 12.55 -1.76 -15.36
CA LYS A 487 12.65 -0.70 -16.38
C LYS A 487 12.86 0.69 -15.75
N LEU A 488 12.13 1.01 -14.68
CA LEU A 488 12.31 2.27 -13.94
C LEU A 488 13.74 2.41 -13.39
N TYR A 489 14.32 1.34 -12.82
CA TYR A 489 15.68 1.34 -12.31
C TYR A 489 16.71 1.51 -13.43
N GLU A 490 16.56 0.80 -14.54
CA GLU A 490 17.44 0.91 -15.71
C GLU A 490 17.40 2.32 -16.32
N GLU A 491 16.23 2.90 -16.45
CA GLU A 491 16.06 4.30 -16.90
C GLU A 491 16.73 5.29 -15.95
N THR A 492 16.64 5.04 -14.62
CA THR A 492 17.28 5.89 -13.62
C THR A 492 18.79 5.85 -13.72
N LEU A 493 19.38 4.65 -13.80
CA LEU A 493 20.83 4.46 -13.99
C LEU A 493 21.31 5.12 -15.29
N LYS A 494 20.60 4.90 -16.39
CA LYS A 494 20.92 5.51 -17.69
C LYS A 494 20.89 7.04 -17.63
N LYS A 495 19.89 7.62 -16.96
CA LYS A 495 19.78 9.09 -16.80
C LYS A 495 20.97 9.66 -16.05
N GLN A 496 21.54 8.93 -15.10
CA GLN A 496 22.75 9.32 -14.34
C GLN A 496 24.06 8.96 -15.06
N GLY A 497 23.99 8.44 -16.30
CA GLY A 497 25.19 8.06 -17.08
C GLY A 497 25.89 6.80 -16.57
N ILE A 498 25.24 6.03 -15.70
CA ILE A 498 25.80 4.81 -15.12
C ILE A 498 25.53 3.64 -16.07
N LYS A 499 26.63 2.98 -16.51
CA LYS A 499 26.51 1.81 -17.38
C LYS A 499 26.03 0.60 -16.60
N LEU A 500 25.00 -0.06 -17.12
CA LEU A 500 24.58 -1.37 -16.61
C LEU A 500 25.73 -2.36 -16.77
N LYS A 501 26.15 -2.98 -15.68
CA LYS A 501 27.05 -4.12 -15.73
C LYS A 501 26.27 -5.30 -16.30
N VAL A 502 26.44 -5.57 -17.59
CA VAL A 502 25.88 -6.79 -18.21
C VAL A 502 26.70 -7.95 -17.64
N ASN A 503 26.12 -8.71 -16.71
CA ASN A 503 26.68 -10.03 -16.40
C ASN A 503 26.42 -10.91 -17.62
N VAL A 504 27.42 -11.05 -18.49
CA VAL A 504 27.47 -12.11 -19.47
C VAL A 504 27.56 -13.41 -18.65
N GLN A 505 26.46 -14.14 -18.55
CA GLN A 505 26.44 -15.53 -18.07
C GLN A 505 26.98 -16.47 -19.13
#